data_12006b11e6463e762db8c3351493d2c4
#
_entry.id   12006b11e6463e762db8c3351493d2c4
#
_cell.length_a   1.000
_cell.length_b   1.000
_cell.length_c   1.000
_cell.angle_alpha   90.00
_cell.angle_beta   90.00
_cell.angle_gamma   90.00
#
_symmetry.space_group_name_H-M   'P 1'
#
loop_
_entity.id
_entity.type
_entity.pdbx_description
1 polymer ?
#
loop_
_entity_poly.entity_id
_entity_poly.type
_entity_poly.pdbx_seq_one_letter_code
_entity_poly.pdbx_strand_id
1 'polypeptide(L)'
;MAVPYNTTVTGTNIRDALGGHLRIKQGGTWQLAEEEQVKHSGSWRDTKEVWVKHSGSWRLVHEGEHFLFSVEITNTVNGEFSLPNWISSQGYGGNKIKGLVTIGSATNANVTNVVRNQLNLGNFSSDTKVYLRINMNNRITGNGGNGGSRGGNNGGNGQRAMYTRTKFILDNAGTIAGGGGGGAGGNNAQCTYTNTYYYGCMKGQQCPGTDTQYSDAKGGGGGGGAGSPAGNGGGDGAQNGQQWDGGGGGGNGGCGSNSGGGGGNIGQAGQNAGGTGGSAGVGIDGWSYRIAQSGNNDGDIRGAKIN
;
A
#
# COMPACT_ATOMS: atom_id res chain seq x y z
N MET A 1 0.79 -12.73 15.51
CA MET A 1 0.21 -13.97 14.90
C MET A 1 0.96 -14.19 13.59
N ALA A 2 1.72 -15.27 13.47
CA ALA A 2 2.47 -15.55 12.24
C ALA A 2 1.47 -15.91 11.13
N VAL A 3 1.53 -15.18 10.02
CA VAL A 3 0.75 -15.53 8.82
C VAL A 3 1.39 -16.78 8.20
N PRO A 4 0.64 -17.83 7.93
CA PRO A 4 1.21 -19.02 7.29
C PRO A 4 1.57 -18.67 5.84
N TYR A 5 2.86 -18.62 5.56
CA TYR A 5 3.38 -18.51 4.20
C TYR A 5 3.61 -19.90 3.65
N ASN A 6 3.08 -20.15 2.46
CA ASN A 6 3.35 -21.40 1.78
C ASN A 6 4.61 -21.24 0.93
N THR A 7 5.70 -21.91 1.32
CA THR A 7 6.97 -21.92 0.59
C THR A 7 7.02 -23.13 -0.32
N THR A 8 6.43 -23.03 -1.50
CA THR A 8 6.57 -24.09 -2.51
C THR A 8 7.36 -23.54 -3.69
N VAL A 9 8.57 -24.04 -3.87
CA VAL A 9 9.38 -23.73 -5.06
C VAL A 9 8.90 -24.62 -6.20
N THR A 10 8.06 -24.10 -7.07
CA THR A 10 7.65 -24.78 -8.28
C THR A 10 7.92 -23.92 -9.51
N GLY A 11 8.72 -24.43 -10.44
CA GLY A 11 8.72 -23.99 -11.82
C GLY A 11 10.06 -23.50 -12.40
N THR A 12 10.18 -23.74 -13.66
CA THR A 12 11.29 -23.40 -14.55
C THR A 12 11.62 -21.92 -14.62
N ASN A 13 10.67 -21.04 -14.32
CA ASN A 13 10.82 -19.59 -14.42
C ASN A 13 11.65 -18.97 -13.28
N ILE A 14 11.72 -19.63 -12.13
CA ILE A 14 12.57 -19.19 -11.03
C ILE A 14 14.06 -19.36 -11.36
N ARG A 15 14.41 -20.41 -12.09
CA ARG A 15 15.79 -20.66 -12.52
C ARG A 15 16.34 -19.54 -13.39
N ASP A 16 15.53 -19.02 -14.30
CA ASP A 16 15.97 -17.99 -15.25
C ASP A 16 16.06 -16.61 -14.58
N ALA A 17 15.24 -16.35 -13.58
CA ALA A 17 15.23 -15.09 -12.82
C ALA A 17 16.29 -15.03 -11.72
N LEU A 18 16.66 -16.17 -11.13
CA LEU A 18 17.50 -16.24 -9.92
C LEU A 18 18.92 -16.76 -10.17
N GLY A 19 19.25 -17.19 -11.40
CA GLY A 19 20.51 -17.90 -11.67
C GLY A 19 20.51 -19.25 -10.94
N GLY A 20 20.29 -20.34 -11.44
CA GLY A 20 20.07 -21.70 -10.93
C GLY A 20 20.58 -22.03 -9.51
N HIS A 21 19.95 -23.01 -8.91
CA HIS A 21 20.47 -23.64 -7.70
C HIS A 21 21.37 -24.82 -8.07
N LEU A 22 22.53 -24.94 -7.45
CA LEU A 22 23.32 -26.16 -7.55
C LEU A 22 22.58 -27.27 -6.80
N ARG A 23 22.34 -28.37 -7.49
CA ARG A 23 21.76 -29.57 -6.90
C ARG A 23 22.74 -30.71 -7.03
N ILE A 24 22.91 -31.44 -5.96
CA ILE A 24 23.71 -32.67 -5.94
C ILE A 24 22.79 -33.89 -5.91
N LYS A 25 23.16 -34.94 -6.61
CA LYS A 25 22.44 -36.19 -6.57
C LYS A 25 23.05 -37.09 -5.49
N GLN A 26 22.32 -37.27 -4.38
CA GLN A 26 22.73 -38.09 -3.29
C GLN A 26 21.65 -39.16 -3.01
N GLY A 27 22.03 -40.44 -2.93
CA GLY A 27 21.10 -41.52 -2.71
C GLY A 27 20.00 -41.67 -3.77
N GLY A 28 20.26 -41.28 -5.01
CA GLY A 28 19.29 -41.31 -6.10
C GLY A 28 18.36 -40.09 -6.20
N THR A 29 18.35 -39.21 -5.17
CA THR A 29 17.50 -38.03 -5.09
C THR A 29 18.32 -36.75 -5.33
N TRP A 30 17.75 -35.78 -6.06
CA TRP A 30 18.35 -34.47 -6.23
C TRP A 30 18.10 -33.61 -4.99
N GLN A 31 19.17 -33.21 -4.29
CA GLN A 31 19.13 -32.36 -3.12
C GLN A 31 19.73 -30.98 -3.44
N LEU A 32 19.23 -29.94 -2.78
CA LEU A 32 19.82 -28.62 -2.84
C LEU A 32 21.18 -28.66 -2.11
N ALA A 33 22.23 -28.08 -2.72
CA ALA A 33 23.48 -27.88 -2.01
C ALA A 33 23.29 -26.72 -1.02
N GLU A 34 23.52 -26.98 0.27
CA GLU A 34 23.39 -25.96 1.33
C GLU A 34 24.62 -25.08 1.39
N GLU A 35 25.81 -25.66 1.16
CA GLU A 35 27.07 -24.96 1.11
C GLU A 35 27.95 -25.53 -0.01
N GLU A 36 28.65 -24.68 -0.70
CA GLU A 36 29.58 -25.05 -1.74
C GLU A 36 30.96 -24.47 -1.44
N GLN A 37 31.90 -25.35 -1.23
CA GLN A 37 33.26 -24.99 -0.92
C GLN A 37 34.25 -25.57 -1.92
N VAL A 38 35.23 -24.78 -2.31
CA VAL A 38 36.37 -25.23 -3.14
C VAL A 38 37.62 -25.29 -2.31
N LYS A 39 38.35 -26.39 -2.40
CA LYS A 39 39.65 -26.51 -1.74
C LYS A 39 40.72 -25.81 -2.61
N HIS A 40 41.23 -24.69 -2.08
CA HIS A 40 42.32 -23.95 -2.73
C HIS A 40 43.48 -23.77 -1.78
N SER A 41 44.67 -24.12 -2.20
CA SER A 41 45.92 -24.05 -1.41
C SER A 41 45.79 -24.70 -0.01
N GLY A 42 45.12 -25.86 0.07
CA GLY A 42 44.96 -26.63 1.28
C GLY A 42 43.82 -26.18 2.22
N SER A 43 43.18 -25.05 1.96
CA SER A 43 42.07 -24.53 2.75
C SER A 43 40.75 -24.61 1.97
N TRP A 44 39.65 -24.93 2.66
CA TRP A 44 38.29 -24.83 2.12
C TRP A 44 37.84 -23.37 2.10
N ARG A 45 37.30 -22.93 0.98
CA ARG A 45 36.78 -21.56 0.76
C ARG A 45 35.38 -21.63 0.17
N ASP A 46 34.53 -20.76 0.63
CA ASP A 46 33.18 -20.63 0.08
C ASP A 46 33.24 -20.22 -1.40
N THR A 47 32.41 -20.86 -2.20
CA THR A 47 32.35 -20.63 -3.63
C THR A 47 31.45 -19.43 -3.89
N LYS A 48 31.99 -18.38 -4.51
CA LYS A 48 31.18 -17.20 -4.86
C LYS A 48 30.29 -17.43 -6.07
N GLU A 49 30.81 -18.12 -7.07
CA GLU A 49 30.11 -18.38 -8.34
C GLU A 49 30.52 -19.74 -8.88
N VAL A 50 29.55 -20.47 -9.39
CA VAL A 50 29.82 -21.69 -10.18
C VAL A 50 29.32 -21.45 -11.61
N TRP A 51 30.23 -21.56 -12.55
CA TRP A 51 29.97 -21.44 -13.98
C TRP A 51 30.11 -22.81 -14.65
N VAL A 52 29.15 -23.17 -15.47
CA VAL A 52 29.20 -24.39 -16.27
C VAL A 52 29.26 -24.05 -17.75
N LYS A 53 30.20 -24.68 -18.48
CA LYS A 53 30.27 -24.54 -19.94
C LYS A 53 29.26 -25.48 -20.57
N HIS A 54 28.25 -24.93 -21.23
CA HIS A 54 27.25 -25.69 -21.95
C HIS A 54 27.10 -25.14 -23.37
N SER A 55 27.20 -26.04 -24.35
CA SER A 55 27.12 -25.67 -25.78
C SER A 55 28.06 -24.52 -26.18
N GLY A 56 29.29 -24.53 -25.66
CA GLY A 56 30.32 -23.53 -25.97
C GLY A 56 30.27 -22.23 -25.16
N SER A 57 29.19 -21.99 -24.42
CA SER A 57 29.01 -20.77 -23.61
C SER A 57 29.09 -21.09 -22.13
N TRP A 58 29.70 -20.16 -21.36
CA TRP A 58 29.73 -20.24 -19.91
C TRP A 58 28.36 -19.73 -19.36
N ARG A 59 27.77 -20.52 -18.47
CA ARG A 59 26.53 -20.18 -17.78
C ARG A 59 26.75 -20.20 -16.29
N LEU A 60 26.33 -19.12 -15.59
CA LEU A 60 26.33 -19.07 -14.15
C LEU A 60 25.23 -20.02 -13.65
N VAL A 61 25.60 -20.99 -12.83
CA VAL A 61 24.66 -21.99 -12.27
C VAL A 61 24.51 -21.86 -10.76
N HIS A 62 25.45 -21.20 -10.11
CA HIS A 62 25.38 -20.89 -8.70
C HIS A 62 26.07 -19.56 -8.41
N GLU A 63 25.49 -18.78 -7.54
CA GLU A 63 26.02 -17.54 -7.02
C GLU A 63 25.94 -17.61 -5.49
N GLY A 64 27.05 -17.94 -4.87
CA GLY A 64 27.19 -18.00 -3.41
C GLY A 64 26.90 -16.66 -2.75
N GLU A 65 26.69 -16.63 -1.46
CA GLU A 65 26.43 -15.47 -0.63
C GLU A 65 25.01 -14.89 -0.72
N HIS A 66 24.11 -15.35 -1.59
CA HIS A 66 22.74 -14.89 -1.64
C HIS A 66 21.79 -15.89 -0.98
N PHE A 67 20.94 -15.39 -0.08
CA PHE A 67 19.83 -16.18 0.39
C PHE A 67 18.77 -16.26 -0.71
N LEU A 68 18.55 -17.48 -1.21
CA LEU A 68 17.61 -17.74 -2.30
C LEU A 68 16.25 -18.07 -1.71
N PHE A 69 15.19 -17.42 -2.20
CA PHE A 69 13.85 -17.63 -1.67
C PHE A 69 12.76 -17.56 -2.74
N SER A 70 11.63 -18.18 -2.42
CA SER A 70 10.36 -17.96 -3.09
C SER A 70 9.27 -17.88 -2.05
N VAL A 71 8.51 -16.81 -2.06
CA VAL A 71 7.35 -16.63 -1.19
C VAL A 71 6.12 -16.36 -2.04
N GLU A 72 5.09 -17.13 -1.80
CA GLU A 72 3.79 -16.97 -2.44
C GLU A 72 2.76 -16.54 -1.39
N ILE A 73 2.12 -15.39 -1.62
CA ILE A 73 1.07 -14.85 -0.76
C ILE A 73 -0.27 -15.23 -1.36
N THR A 74 -0.81 -16.36 -0.92
CA THR A 74 -2.07 -16.95 -1.42
C THR A 74 -3.30 -16.57 -0.60
N ASN A 75 -3.10 -15.83 0.49
CA ASN A 75 -4.17 -15.34 1.35
C ASN A 75 -4.07 -13.83 1.52
N THR A 76 -5.21 -13.20 1.87
CA THR A 76 -5.20 -11.78 2.21
C THR A 76 -4.36 -11.55 3.48
N VAL A 77 -3.36 -10.70 3.38
CA VAL A 77 -2.53 -10.23 4.50
C VAL A 77 -3.18 -8.98 5.08
N ASN A 78 -3.66 -9.08 6.33
CA ASN A 78 -4.18 -7.94 7.07
C ASN A 78 -3.02 -7.24 7.80
N GLY A 79 -2.49 -6.19 7.20
CA GLY A 79 -1.32 -5.46 7.70
C GLY A 79 -0.19 -5.43 6.68
N GLU A 80 0.96 -4.89 7.08
CA GLU A 80 2.16 -4.87 6.25
C GLU A 80 2.72 -6.28 6.03
N PHE A 81 3.05 -6.61 4.78
CA PHE A 81 3.98 -7.69 4.50
C PHE A 81 5.40 -7.13 4.40
N SER A 82 6.26 -7.54 5.32
CA SER A 82 7.66 -7.14 5.35
C SER A 82 8.57 -8.30 4.93
N LEU A 83 9.18 -8.19 3.75
CA LEU A 83 10.15 -9.18 3.28
C LEU A 83 11.37 -9.32 4.21
N PRO A 84 11.94 -8.22 4.76
CA PRO A 84 13.00 -8.34 5.75
C PRO A 84 12.62 -9.19 6.97
N ASN A 85 11.43 -8.96 7.52
CA ASN A 85 10.95 -9.72 8.68
C ASN A 85 10.72 -11.20 8.32
N TRP A 86 10.17 -11.45 7.14
CA TRP A 86 9.96 -12.80 6.67
C TRP A 86 11.30 -13.54 6.49
N ILE A 87 12.30 -12.91 5.86
CA ILE A 87 13.63 -13.50 5.67
C ILE A 87 14.33 -13.78 7.01
N SER A 88 14.23 -12.84 7.96
CA SER A 88 14.74 -13.06 9.32
C SER A 88 14.06 -14.24 10.00
N SER A 89 12.76 -14.44 9.79
CA SER A 89 12.03 -15.59 10.35
C SER A 89 12.47 -16.94 9.75
N GLN A 90 13.12 -16.91 8.57
CA GLN A 90 13.75 -18.08 7.96
C GLN A 90 15.18 -18.33 8.48
N GLY A 91 15.62 -17.55 9.47
CA GLY A 91 16.95 -17.68 10.08
C GLY A 91 18.08 -16.96 9.35
N TYR A 92 17.80 -16.20 8.29
CA TYR A 92 18.82 -15.45 7.56
C TYR A 92 18.92 -14.00 8.05
N GLY A 93 20.07 -13.62 8.55
CA GLY A 93 20.39 -12.27 9.05
C GLY A 93 21.24 -11.41 8.10
N GLY A 94 21.57 -11.92 6.90
CA GLY A 94 22.38 -11.20 5.92
C GLY A 94 21.54 -10.22 5.08
N ASN A 95 22.25 -9.49 4.20
CA ASN A 95 21.63 -8.45 3.36
C ASN A 95 21.69 -8.77 1.85
N LYS A 96 22.18 -9.95 1.47
CA LYS A 96 22.26 -10.40 0.08
C LYS A 96 21.18 -11.44 -0.18
N ILE A 97 20.18 -11.09 -0.94
CA ILE A 97 19.05 -11.95 -1.25
C ILE A 97 18.76 -11.97 -2.75
N LYS A 98 18.27 -13.08 -3.23
CA LYS A 98 17.66 -13.21 -4.56
C LYS A 98 16.42 -14.05 -4.46
N GLY A 99 15.30 -13.58 -4.99
CA GLY A 99 14.10 -14.39 -4.88
C GLY A 99 12.88 -13.85 -5.58
N LEU A 100 11.83 -14.61 -5.45
CA LEU A 100 10.52 -14.34 -6.02
C LEU A 100 9.52 -14.08 -4.91
N VAL A 101 8.81 -12.96 -5.02
CA VAL A 101 7.61 -12.66 -4.26
C VAL A 101 6.43 -12.72 -5.22
N THR A 102 5.49 -13.61 -4.98
CA THR A 102 4.26 -13.74 -5.77
C THR A 102 3.05 -13.37 -4.95
N ILE A 103 2.21 -12.49 -5.46
CA ILE A 103 0.91 -12.15 -4.86
C ILE A 103 -0.18 -12.88 -5.65
N GLY A 104 -0.89 -13.78 -4.97
CA GLY A 104 -1.92 -14.63 -5.56
C GLY A 104 -1.38 -15.89 -6.21
N SER A 105 -2.24 -16.89 -6.34
CA SER A 105 -1.88 -18.17 -6.97
C SER A 105 -1.92 -18.05 -8.50
N ALA A 106 -0.92 -18.63 -9.15
CA ALA A 106 -0.91 -18.78 -10.61
C ALA A 106 -2.00 -19.74 -11.12
N THR A 107 -2.47 -20.63 -10.25
CA THR A 107 -3.44 -21.69 -10.61
C THR A 107 -4.88 -21.34 -10.27
N ASN A 108 -5.13 -20.29 -9.47
CA ASN A 108 -6.47 -19.92 -9.05
C ASN A 108 -6.72 -18.41 -9.25
N ALA A 109 -7.04 -18.03 -10.48
CA ALA A 109 -7.34 -16.64 -10.85
C ALA A 109 -8.63 -16.08 -10.22
N ASN A 110 -9.48 -16.93 -9.63
CA ASN A 110 -10.75 -16.51 -9.03
C ASN A 110 -10.60 -16.03 -7.58
N VAL A 111 -9.44 -16.22 -6.97
CA VAL A 111 -9.20 -15.74 -5.61
C VAL A 111 -8.49 -14.40 -5.65
N THR A 112 -9.14 -13.40 -5.08
CA THR A 112 -8.55 -12.07 -4.90
C THR A 112 -7.80 -12.01 -3.58
N ASN A 113 -6.48 -11.96 -3.65
CA ASN A 113 -5.64 -11.75 -2.48
C ASN A 113 -5.17 -10.29 -2.42
N VAL A 114 -5.17 -9.74 -1.23
CA VAL A 114 -4.82 -8.35 -1.00
C VAL A 114 -3.73 -8.26 0.06
N VAL A 115 -2.62 -7.62 -0.26
CA VAL A 115 -1.70 -7.12 0.77
C VAL A 115 -2.23 -5.76 1.20
N ARG A 116 -2.78 -5.71 2.41
CA ARG A 116 -3.38 -4.50 3.00
C ARG A 116 -2.31 -3.75 3.78
N ASN A 117 -2.33 -2.45 3.68
CA ASN A 117 -1.49 -1.52 4.40
C ASN A 117 -0.10 -1.31 3.82
N GLN A 118 0.60 -2.27 3.26
CA GLN A 118 1.86 -2.05 2.54
C GLN A 118 2.56 -3.37 2.21
N LEU A 119 3.19 -3.42 1.03
CA LEU A 119 4.26 -4.37 0.73
C LEU A 119 5.61 -3.68 0.95
N ASN A 120 6.43 -4.21 1.86
CA ASN A 120 7.77 -3.71 2.14
C ASN A 120 8.82 -4.73 1.65
N LEU A 121 9.52 -4.40 0.57
CA LEU A 121 10.63 -5.23 0.06
C LEU A 121 11.96 -4.95 0.75
N GLY A 122 12.02 -3.94 1.63
CA GLY A 122 13.20 -3.63 2.43
C GLY A 122 14.29 -2.83 1.73
N ASN A 123 15.45 -2.82 2.38
CA ASN A 123 16.67 -2.17 1.92
C ASN A 123 17.83 -3.18 2.03
N PHE A 124 17.98 -3.99 1.01
CA PHE A 124 19.06 -4.98 0.92
C PHE A 124 20.23 -4.44 0.09
N SER A 125 21.32 -5.20 0.00
CA SER A 125 22.52 -4.76 -0.71
C SER A 125 22.28 -4.51 -2.21
N SER A 126 23.18 -3.77 -2.84
CA SER A 126 23.03 -3.34 -4.24
C SER A 126 23.08 -4.49 -5.27
N ASP A 127 23.60 -5.63 -4.90
CA ASP A 127 23.64 -6.87 -5.69
C ASP A 127 22.41 -7.75 -5.50
N THR A 128 21.54 -7.40 -4.56
CA THR A 128 20.25 -8.05 -4.33
C THR A 128 19.29 -7.82 -5.51
N LYS A 129 18.48 -8.84 -5.81
CA LYS A 129 17.46 -8.78 -6.83
C LYS A 129 16.20 -9.53 -6.38
N VAL A 130 15.08 -8.83 -6.37
CA VAL A 130 13.77 -9.41 -6.06
C VAL A 130 12.90 -9.38 -7.32
N TYR A 131 12.34 -10.51 -7.68
CA TYR A 131 11.30 -10.58 -8.71
C TYR A 131 9.94 -10.48 -8.01
N LEU A 132 9.17 -9.44 -8.31
CA LEU A 132 7.83 -9.23 -7.77
C LEU A 132 6.80 -9.54 -8.87
N ARG A 133 6.00 -10.57 -8.66
CA ARG A 133 4.89 -10.93 -9.53
C ARG A 133 3.57 -10.70 -8.81
N ILE A 134 2.66 -10.02 -9.48
CA ILE A 134 1.29 -9.85 -9.01
C ILE A 134 0.36 -10.47 -10.05
N ASN A 135 -0.25 -11.59 -9.70
CA ASN A 135 -1.16 -12.29 -10.58
C ASN A 135 -2.47 -11.51 -10.77
N MET A 136 -3.19 -11.81 -11.85
CA MET A 136 -4.47 -11.17 -12.18
C MET A 136 -5.43 -11.18 -10.98
N ASN A 137 -6.22 -10.14 -10.82
CA ASN A 137 -7.18 -9.90 -9.73
C ASN A 137 -6.57 -9.73 -8.32
N ASN A 138 -5.25 -9.82 -8.17
CA ASN A 138 -4.59 -9.59 -6.90
C ASN A 138 -4.09 -8.15 -6.78
N ARG A 139 -3.85 -7.68 -5.54
CA ARG A 139 -3.52 -6.28 -5.33
C ARG A 139 -2.69 -6.01 -4.09
N ILE A 140 -1.97 -4.91 -4.15
CA ILE A 140 -1.25 -4.30 -3.03
C ILE A 140 -1.86 -2.92 -2.83
N THR A 141 -2.35 -2.62 -1.62
CA THR A 141 -3.04 -1.35 -1.36
C THR A 141 -2.52 -0.67 -0.11
N GLY A 142 -2.43 0.67 -0.16
CA GLY A 142 -2.27 1.49 1.02
C GLY A 142 -3.59 1.68 1.77
N ASN A 143 -3.52 2.13 3.03
CA ASN A 143 -4.70 2.50 3.80
C ASN A 143 -5.27 3.83 3.32
N GLY A 144 -6.59 3.96 3.39
CA GLY A 144 -7.26 5.24 3.19
C GLY A 144 -7.03 6.20 4.35
N GLY A 145 -6.96 7.49 4.07
CA GLY A 145 -6.90 8.56 5.05
C GLY A 145 -8.27 8.79 5.71
N ASN A 146 -8.30 9.09 7.00
CA ASN A 146 -9.53 9.44 7.68
C ASN A 146 -10.05 10.81 7.24
N GLY A 147 -11.36 10.96 7.20
CA GLY A 147 -12.01 12.26 6.98
C GLY A 147 -11.75 13.23 8.14
N GLY A 148 -11.63 14.51 7.80
CA GLY A 148 -11.53 15.59 8.79
C GLY A 148 -12.84 15.77 9.54
N SER A 149 -12.78 16.00 10.86
CA SER A 149 -13.96 16.37 11.63
C SER A 149 -14.44 17.77 11.25
N ARG A 150 -15.71 18.09 11.57
CA ARG A 150 -16.28 19.43 11.37
C ARG A 150 -15.42 20.53 11.99
N GLY A 151 -15.65 21.77 11.57
CA GLY A 151 -14.89 22.95 12.03
C GLY A 151 -13.65 23.22 11.19
N GLY A 152 -13.65 22.78 9.93
CA GLY A 152 -12.57 23.04 8.99
C GLY A 152 -11.32 22.17 9.18
N ASN A 153 -11.43 21.04 9.87
CA ASN A 153 -10.30 20.15 10.08
C ASN A 153 -9.88 19.45 8.78
N ASN A 154 -8.58 19.27 8.64
CA ASN A 154 -8.00 18.61 7.46
C ASN A 154 -8.34 17.12 7.42
N GLY A 155 -8.45 16.57 6.21
CA GLY A 155 -8.49 15.14 5.98
C GLY A 155 -7.11 14.51 6.18
N GLY A 156 -7.10 13.24 6.58
CA GLY A 156 -5.89 12.43 6.73
C GLY A 156 -5.33 12.01 5.37
N ASN A 157 -4.02 11.82 5.28
CA ASN A 157 -3.38 11.34 4.06
C ASN A 157 -3.62 9.84 3.86
N GLY A 158 -3.76 9.42 2.61
CA GLY A 158 -3.67 8.02 2.21
C GLY A 158 -2.24 7.50 2.41
N GLN A 159 -2.11 6.20 2.65
CA GLN A 159 -0.82 5.57 2.85
C GLN A 159 -0.29 4.94 1.56
N ARG A 160 1.01 4.75 1.49
CA ARG A 160 1.67 4.09 0.35
C ARG A 160 1.30 2.61 0.27
N ALA A 161 1.31 2.06 -0.94
CA ALA A 161 1.09 0.64 -1.16
C ALA A 161 2.38 -0.17 -1.10
N MET A 162 3.46 0.31 -1.69
CA MET A 162 4.73 -0.40 -1.76
C MET A 162 5.89 0.50 -1.34
N TYR A 163 6.81 -0.08 -0.58
CA TYR A 163 8.10 0.51 -0.22
C TYR A 163 9.24 -0.42 -0.60
N THR A 164 10.29 0.14 -1.19
CA THR A 164 11.53 -0.59 -1.45
C THR A 164 12.73 0.34 -1.59
N ARG A 165 13.89 -0.13 -1.15
CA ARG A 165 15.23 0.38 -1.48
C ARG A 165 16.08 -0.77 -2.04
N THR A 166 15.43 -1.87 -2.40
CA THR A 166 16.00 -3.07 -2.99
C THR A 166 15.71 -3.09 -4.48
N LYS A 167 16.67 -3.46 -5.30
CA LYS A 167 16.45 -3.64 -6.73
C LYS A 167 15.40 -4.70 -6.99
N PHE A 168 14.43 -4.40 -7.82
CA PHE A 168 13.35 -5.33 -8.15
C PHE A 168 12.98 -5.32 -9.62
N ILE A 169 12.46 -6.44 -10.07
CA ILE A 169 11.83 -6.61 -11.39
C ILE A 169 10.34 -6.78 -11.11
N LEU A 170 9.52 -5.99 -11.79
CA LEU A 170 8.06 -6.02 -11.64
C LEU A 170 7.41 -6.74 -12.82
N ASP A 171 6.54 -7.71 -12.51
CA ASP A 171 5.61 -8.36 -13.44
C ASP A 171 4.20 -8.27 -12.81
N ASN A 172 3.45 -7.24 -13.18
CA ASN A 172 2.18 -6.90 -12.55
C ASN A 172 1.00 -7.10 -13.52
N ALA A 173 0.26 -8.18 -13.32
CA ALA A 173 -1.03 -8.38 -13.96
C ALA A 173 -2.23 -7.96 -13.08
N GLY A 174 -1.94 -7.49 -11.87
CA GLY A 174 -2.91 -7.01 -10.88
C GLY A 174 -2.87 -5.49 -10.69
N THR A 175 -3.00 -5.05 -9.44
CA THR A 175 -3.04 -3.62 -9.08
C THR A 175 -2.13 -3.30 -7.90
N ILE A 176 -1.35 -2.23 -8.02
CA ILE A 176 -0.61 -1.58 -6.92
C ILE A 176 -1.21 -0.18 -6.74
N ALA A 177 -1.77 0.13 -5.58
CA ALA A 177 -2.47 1.39 -5.40
C ALA A 177 -2.28 2.00 -4.01
N GLY A 178 -1.81 3.23 -3.96
CA GLY A 178 -1.79 4.04 -2.75
C GLY A 178 -3.21 4.29 -2.24
N GLY A 179 -3.40 4.46 -0.94
CA GLY A 179 -4.69 4.79 -0.36
C GLY A 179 -5.19 6.17 -0.81
N GLY A 180 -6.49 6.37 -0.85
CA GLY A 180 -7.10 7.68 -1.08
C GLY A 180 -6.94 8.59 0.15
N GLY A 181 -6.83 9.88 -0.05
CA GLY A 181 -6.86 10.87 1.03
C GLY A 181 -8.26 11.04 1.62
N GLY A 182 -8.39 11.35 2.89
CA GLY A 182 -9.66 11.71 3.51
C GLY A 182 -10.09 13.12 3.09
N GLY A 183 -11.40 13.36 2.99
CA GLY A 183 -11.95 14.68 2.75
C GLY A 183 -11.80 15.60 3.96
N ALA A 184 -11.78 16.90 3.73
CA ALA A 184 -11.75 17.89 4.81
C ALA A 184 -13.13 18.06 5.46
N GLY A 185 -13.16 18.43 6.73
CA GLY A 185 -14.38 18.87 7.41
C GLY A 185 -14.85 20.24 6.92
N GLY A 186 -16.16 20.46 6.91
CA GLY A 186 -16.77 21.76 6.63
C GLY A 186 -16.64 22.72 7.82
N ASN A 187 -16.59 24.01 7.52
CA ASN A 187 -16.57 25.06 8.52
C ASN A 187 -17.90 25.17 9.27
N ASN A 188 -17.82 25.46 10.56
CA ASN A 188 -18.97 25.90 11.33
C ASN A 188 -19.32 27.35 10.96
N ALA A 189 -20.58 27.71 11.12
CA ALA A 189 -21.05 29.08 11.01
C ALA A 189 -21.97 29.43 12.18
N GLN A 190 -22.15 30.72 12.42
CA GLN A 190 -23.08 31.20 13.40
C GLN A 190 -24.32 31.75 12.68
N CYS A 191 -25.49 31.21 13.01
CA CYS A 191 -26.77 31.72 12.54
C CYS A 191 -27.20 32.89 13.41
N THR A 192 -27.62 33.95 12.75
CA THR A 192 -28.25 35.09 13.45
C THR A 192 -29.72 35.13 13.08
N TYR A 193 -30.58 35.05 14.08
CA TYR A 193 -32.01 35.16 13.91
C TYR A 193 -32.47 36.43 14.61
N THR A 194 -33.18 37.28 13.89
CA THR A 194 -33.81 38.48 14.48
C THR A 194 -35.28 38.19 14.65
N ASN A 195 -35.69 38.09 15.88
CA ASN A 195 -37.12 38.02 16.22
C ASN A 195 -37.65 39.40 16.45
N THR A 196 -38.71 39.77 15.74
CA THR A 196 -39.42 41.01 15.99
C THR A 196 -40.61 40.70 16.92
N TYR A 197 -40.65 41.36 18.05
CA TYR A 197 -41.77 41.26 18.98
C TYR A 197 -42.38 42.64 19.17
N TYR A 198 -43.62 42.68 19.58
CA TYR A 198 -44.35 43.92 19.83
C TYR A 198 -44.65 44.03 21.31
N TYR A 199 -44.34 45.15 21.89
CA TYR A 199 -44.64 45.46 23.27
C TYR A 199 -45.52 46.73 23.36
N GLY A 200 -46.29 46.85 24.44
CA GLY A 200 -47.16 48.03 24.65
C GLY A 200 -46.32 49.26 24.94
N CYS A 201 -46.48 50.27 24.11
CA CYS A 201 -45.92 51.60 24.36
C CYS A 201 -46.94 52.53 24.99
N MET A 202 -46.52 53.72 25.45
CA MET A 202 -47.46 54.73 26.05
C MET A 202 -48.60 55.04 25.07
N LYS A 203 -49.81 55.15 25.59
CA LYS A 203 -51.05 55.43 24.86
C LYS A 203 -51.60 54.32 23.96
N GLY A 204 -51.35 53.06 24.27
CA GLY A 204 -51.95 51.93 23.57
C GLY A 204 -51.36 51.64 22.18
N GLN A 205 -50.21 52.20 21.82
CA GLN A 205 -49.47 51.88 20.62
C GLN A 205 -48.56 50.63 20.87
N GLN A 206 -48.44 49.80 19.88
CA GLN A 206 -47.45 48.68 19.86
C GLN A 206 -46.15 49.16 19.27
N CYS A 207 -45.04 48.99 20.00
CA CYS A 207 -43.72 49.26 19.53
C CYS A 207 -42.99 48.01 19.11
N PRO A 208 -42.36 47.96 17.96
CA PRO A 208 -41.52 46.83 17.57
C PRO A 208 -40.24 46.81 18.41
N GLY A 209 -39.93 45.69 18.97
CA GLY A 209 -38.64 45.35 19.55
C GLY A 209 -37.99 44.27 18.69
N THR A 210 -36.70 44.27 18.63
CA THR A 210 -35.93 43.23 17.98
C THR A 210 -35.01 42.55 18.98
N ASP A 211 -35.04 41.25 19.00
CA ASP A 211 -34.08 40.41 19.73
C ASP A 211 -33.26 39.59 18.75
N THR A 212 -31.95 39.66 18.87
CA THR A 212 -31.04 38.91 18.01
C THR A 212 -30.57 37.70 18.76
N GLN A 213 -30.99 36.54 18.28
CA GLN A 213 -30.54 35.26 18.80
C GLN A 213 -29.49 34.64 17.90
N TYR A 214 -28.54 33.97 18.50
CA TYR A 214 -27.47 33.26 17.83
C TYR A 214 -27.64 31.76 18.01
N SER A 215 -27.47 31.00 16.94
CA SER A 215 -27.36 29.54 17.03
C SER A 215 -26.19 29.09 16.17
N ASP A 216 -25.47 28.06 16.62
CA ASP A 216 -24.34 27.51 15.87
C ASP A 216 -24.85 26.52 14.82
N ALA A 217 -24.53 26.79 13.57
CA ALA A 217 -24.66 25.84 12.48
C ALA A 217 -23.36 25.06 12.33
N LYS A 218 -23.45 23.75 12.44
CA LYS A 218 -22.30 22.88 12.40
C LYS A 218 -21.96 22.50 10.96
N GLY A 219 -20.66 22.50 10.62
CA GLY A 219 -20.18 21.95 9.35
C GLY A 219 -20.30 20.43 9.29
N GLY A 220 -20.33 19.88 8.09
CA GLY A 220 -20.29 18.43 7.87
C GLY A 220 -18.91 17.84 8.09
N GLY A 221 -18.81 16.60 8.49
CA GLY A 221 -17.54 15.87 8.55
C GLY A 221 -17.03 15.50 7.15
N GLY A 222 -15.74 15.35 6.96
CA GLY A 222 -15.13 14.87 5.71
C GLY A 222 -15.29 13.37 5.52
N GLY A 223 -15.45 12.91 4.30
CA GLY A 223 -15.50 11.49 3.94
C GLY A 223 -14.16 10.79 4.11
N GLY A 224 -14.17 9.51 4.44
CA GLY A 224 -12.97 8.67 4.50
C GLY A 224 -12.40 8.36 3.12
N GLY A 225 -11.08 8.29 2.96
CA GLY A 225 -10.42 7.91 1.73
C GLY A 225 -10.51 6.41 1.43
N ALA A 226 -10.46 6.05 0.16
CA ALA A 226 -10.44 4.66 -0.28
C ALA A 226 -9.15 3.95 0.12
N GLY A 227 -9.21 2.66 0.33
CA GLY A 227 -8.02 1.87 0.67
C GLY A 227 -8.37 0.54 1.33
N SER A 228 -7.36 -0.14 1.83
CA SER A 228 -7.56 -1.40 2.51
C SER A 228 -6.61 -1.53 3.72
N PRO A 229 -7.08 -1.22 4.94
CA PRO A 229 -8.43 -0.71 5.25
C PRO A 229 -8.72 0.68 4.69
N ALA A 230 -9.98 0.96 4.44
CA ALA A 230 -10.42 2.30 4.07
C ALA A 230 -10.44 3.24 5.28
N GLY A 231 -10.34 4.54 5.03
CA GLY A 231 -10.42 5.58 6.05
C GLY A 231 -11.82 5.74 6.61
N ASN A 232 -11.93 6.13 7.87
CA ASN A 232 -13.19 6.46 8.51
C ASN A 232 -13.67 7.84 8.11
N GLY A 233 -14.97 8.04 8.01
CA GLY A 233 -15.56 9.38 7.90
C GLY A 233 -15.36 10.19 9.17
N GLY A 234 -15.26 11.51 9.04
CA GLY A 234 -15.00 12.47 10.12
C GLY A 234 -16.17 12.75 11.04
N GLY A 235 -17.23 11.94 11.04
CA GLY A 235 -18.45 12.14 11.80
C GLY A 235 -19.48 13.03 11.08
N ASP A 236 -20.55 13.39 11.77
CA ASP A 236 -21.58 14.33 11.31
C ASP A 236 -22.15 14.00 9.93
N GLY A 237 -22.55 12.76 9.71
CA GLY A 237 -23.14 12.28 8.47
C GLY A 237 -22.13 11.94 7.37
N ALA A 238 -20.82 12.06 7.63
CA ALA A 238 -19.78 11.63 6.70
C ALA A 238 -19.72 10.10 6.57
N GLN A 239 -19.43 9.63 5.39
CA GLN A 239 -19.34 8.21 5.08
C GLN A 239 -17.87 7.73 5.20
N ASN A 240 -17.72 6.48 5.62
CA ASN A 240 -16.42 5.81 5.52
C ASN A 240 -16.06 5.57 4.05
N GLY A 241 -14.77 5.57 3.76
CA GLY A 241 -14.28 5.11 2.47
C GLY A 241 -14.58 3.63 2.24
N GLN A 242 -14.43 3.21 1.01
CA GLN A 242 -14.52 1.82 0.57
C GLN A 242 -13.18 1.39 -0.02
N GLN A 243 -13.10 0.15 -0.49
CA GLN A 243 -11.84 -0.37 -1.01
C GLN A 243 -11.30 0.42 -2.22
N TRP A 244 -12.21 0.89 -3.10
CA TRP A 244 -11.86 1.62 -4.32
C TRP A 244 -12.30 3.07 -4.29
N ASP A 245 -13.36 3.39 -3.52
CA ASP A 245 -14.04 4.66 -3.57
C ASP A 245 -13.93 5.38 -2.23
N GLY A 246 -13.74 6.69 -2.28
CA GLY A 246 -13.82 7.55 -1.10
C GLY A 246 -15.26 7.66 -0.60
N GLY A 247 -15.44 7.85 0.70
CA GLY A 247 -16.73 8.15 1.33
C GLY A 247 -17.21 9.56 1.02
N GLY A 248 -18.50 9.76 0.96
CA GLY A 248 -19.12 11.08 0.83
C GLY A 248 -18.87 11.94 2.08
N GLY A 249 -18.73 13.26 1.90
CA GLY A 249 -18.73 14.22 3.01
C GLY A 249 -20.11 14.36 3.66
N GLY A 250 -20.16 14.73 4.93
CA GLY A 250 -21.39 15.06 5.65
C GLY A 250 -22.01 16.37 5.16
N GLY A 251 -23.32 16.47 5.25
CA GLY A 251 -24.07 17.69 4.90
C GLY A 251 -23.78 18.85 5.85
N ASN A 252 -24.10 20.07 5.44
CA ASN A 252 -24.04 21.26 6.29
C ASN A 252 -25.24 21.36 7.25
N GLY A 253 -25.07 22.06 8.31
CA GLY A 253 -26.11 22.39 9.33
C GLY A 253 -26.92 23.67 9.01
N GLY A 254 -26.71 24.30 7.86
CA GLY A 254 -27.37 25.55 7.46
C GLY A 254 -26.57 26.81 7.77
N CYS A 255 -27.16 28.00 7.51
CA CYS A 255 -26.63 29.33 7.85
C CYS A 255 -25.20 29.64 7.43
N GLY A 256 -24.78 29.19 6.24
CA GLY A 256 -23.43 29.46 5.74
C GLY A 256 -22.35 28.49 6.24
N SER A 257 -22.71 27.45 7.04
CA SER A 257 -21.81 26.34 7.30
C SER A 257 -21.60 25.53 6.01
N ASN A 258 -20.44 24.91 5.87
CA ASN A 258 -20.08 24.14 4.69
C ASN A 258 -20.28 22.65 4.90
N SER A 259 -20.67 21.96 3.84
CA SER A 259 -20.60 20.51 3.78
C SER A 259 -19.16 20.05 3.91
N GLY A 260 -18.94 18.83 4.41
CA GLY A 260 -17.62 18.21 4.37
C GLY A 260 -17.25 17.80 2.94
N GLY A 261 -15.95 17.76 2.66
CA GLY A 261 -15.39 17.23 1.41
C GLY A 261 -15.48 15.72 1.33
N GLY A 262 -15.66 15.16 0.15
CA GLY A 262 -15.60 13.71 -0.08
C GLY A 262 -14.16 13.17 0.09
N GLY A 263 -14.04 11.92 0.52
CA GLY A 263 -12.76 11.22 0.48
C GLY A 263 -12.31 10.92 -0.96
N GLY A 264 -11.01 10.82 -1.18
CA GLY A 264 -10.43 10.47 -2.47
C GLY A 264 -10.60 8.98 -2.79
N ASN A 265 -10.80 8.67 -4.04
CA ASN A 265 -10.71 7.30 -4.51
C ASN A 265 -9.28 6.79 -4.37
N ILE A 266 -9.08 5.46 -4.57
CA ILE A 266 -7.75 4.87 -4.44
C ILE A 266 -6.73 5.57 -5.36
N GLY A 267 -5.60 5.99 -4.78
CA GLY A 267 -4.58 6.78 -5.46
C GLY A 267 -4.94 8.25 -5.73
N GLN A 268 -6.03 8.77 -5.16
CA GLN A 268 -6.48 10.15 -5.32
C GLN A 268 -6.53 10.91 -3.98
N ALA A 269 -6.35 12.22 -4.05
CA ALA A 269 -6.50 13.09 -2.88
C ALA A 269 -7.97 13.23 -2.48
N GLY A 270 -8.21 13.52 -1.20
CA GLY A 270 -9.51 13.92 -0.70
C GLY A 270 -9.88 15.35 -1.12
N GLN A 271 -11.15 15.67 -1.07
CA GLN A 271 -11.67 16.99 -1.44
C GLN A 271 -11.50 17.99 -0.31
N ASN A 272 -11.22 19.23 -0.69
CA ASN A 272 -11.23 20.36 0.22
C ASN A 272 -12.67 20.74 0.60
N ALA A 273 -12.82 21.32 1.80
CA ALA A 273 -14.06 21.93 2.26
C ALA A 273 -13.72 23.15 3.11
N GLY A 274 -13.99 23.15 4.43
CA GLY A 274 -13.50 24.18 5.35
C GLY A 274 -11.99 24.07 5.61
N GLY A 275 -11.44 22.88 5.51
CA GLY A 275 -10.02 22.57 5.56
C GLY A 275 -9.50 21.99 4.25
N THR A 276 -8.30 21.42 4.30
CA THR A 276 -7.64 20.78 3.16
C THR A 276 -7.91 19.27 3.19
N GLY A 277 -8.29 18.71 2.06
CA GLY A 277 -8.36 17.25 1.87
C GLY A 277 -6.98 16.62 2.00
N GLY A 278 -6.93 15.38 2.49
CA GLY A 278 -5.70 14.61 2.62
C GLY A 278 -5.11 14.25 1.25
N SER A 279 -3.81 14.16 1.18
CA SER A 279 -3.10 13.75 -0.02
C SER A 279 -3.37 12.27 -0.37
N ALA A 280 -3.28 11.94 -1.65
CA ALA A 280 -3.24 10.55 -2.09
C ALA A 280 -2.01 9.83 -1.51
N GLY A 281 -2.17 8.56 -1.21
CA GLY A 281 -1.05 7.67 -0.91
C GLY A 281 -0.21 7.38 -2.14
N VAL A 282 1.07 7.10 -1.91
CA VAL A 282 2.02 6.74 -2.96
C VAL A 282 1.77 5.30 -3.41
N GLY A 283 1.74 5.05 -4.72
CA GLY A 283 1.66 3.70 -5.27
C GLY A 283 2.95 2.94 -4.99
N ILE A 284 4.08 3.46 -5.43
CA ILE A 284 5.40 2.86 -5.21
C ILE A 284 6.39 3.92 -4.74
N ASP A 285 6.93 3.72 -3.53
CA ASP A 285 8.06 4.46 -2.98
C ASP A 285 9.32 3.63 -3.18
N GLY A 286 10.23 4.10 -4.04
CA GLY A 286 11.42 3.41 -4.49
C GLY A 286 11.37 2.99 -5.96
N TRP A 287 10.70 3.74 -6.81
CA TRP A 287 10.56 3.44 -8.24
C TRP A 287 11.89 3.36 -8.99
N SER A 288 12.90 4.14 -8.60
CA SER A 288 14.26 4.11 -9.19
C SER A 288 14.98 2.78 -9.00
N TYR A 289 14.56 1.96 -8.04
CA TYR A 289 15.12 0.63 -7.81
C TYR A 289 14.56 -0.43 -8.77
N ARG A 290 13.56 -0.08 -9.58
CA ARG A 290 13.00 -0.97 -10.59
C ARG A 290 14.01 -1.23 -11.71
N ILE A 291 14.21 -2.51 -12.01
CA ILE A 291 14.96 -2.96 -13.18
C ILE A 291 13.95 -3.21 -14.29
N ALA A 292 14.06 -2.46 -15.39
CA ALA A 292 13.22 -2.73 -16.56
C ALA A 292 13.68 -4.05 -17.22
N GLN A 293 12.73 -4.91 -17.55
CA GLN A 293 12.97 -6.15 -18.26
C GLN A 293 11.97 -6.27 -19.41
N SER A 294 12.45 -6.63 -20.59
CA SER A 294 11.60 -6.85 -21.75
C SER A 294 10.57 -7.95 -21.49
N GLY A 295 9.34 -7.73 -21.91
CA GLY A 295 8.22 -8.67 -21.71
C GLY A 295 7.51 -8.59 -20.38
N ASN A 296 8.00 -7.82 -19.41
CA ASN A 296 7.30 -7.62 -18.14
C ASN A 296 6.26 -6.51 -18.24
N ASN A 297 5.17 -6.71 -17.51
CA ASN A 297 4.06 -5.76 -17.43
C ASN A 297 4.15 -4.91 -16.15
N ASP A 298 3.99 -3.60 -16.27
CA ASP A 298 3.87 -2.70 -15.12
C ASP A 298 2.45 -2.71 -14.52
N GLY A 299 1.45 -3.15 -15.29
CA GLY A 299 0.07 -3.29 -14.86
C GLY A 299 -0.59 -1.98 -14.42
N ASP A 300 -1.59 -2.11 -13.55
CA ASP A 300 -2.33 -0.97 -12.98
C ASP A 300 -1.59 -0.46 -11.72
N ILE A 301 -1.01 0.73 -11.82
CA ILE A 301 -0.34 1.41 -10.70
C ILE A 301 -1.03 2.76 -10.47
N ARG A 302 -1.68 2.92 -9.32
CA ARG A 302 -2.41 4.13 -8.93
C ARG A 302 -1.74 4.85 -7.76
N GLY A 303 -1.65 6.17 -7.85
CA GLY A 303 -0.85 7.01 -6.97
C GLY A 303 0.54 7.29 -7.52
N ALA A 304 1.27 8.19 -6.87
CA ALA A 304 2.59 8.60 -7.32
C ALA A 304 3.61 7.44 -7.28
N LYS A 305 4.57 7.48 -8.19
CA LYS A 305 5.80 6.69 -8.15
C LYS A 305 6.92 7.63 -7.75
N ILE A 306 7.51 7.42 -6.58
CA ILE A 306 8.55 8.28 -6.02
C ILE A 306 9.80 7.49 -5.64
N ASN A 307 10.88 8.18 -5.27
CA ASN A 307 12.17 7.61 -4.85
C ASN A 307 12.46 7.95 -3.40
#